data_52d55c24e4ee17416d5c960230b98ea5
#
_entry.id   52d55c24e4ee17416d5c960230b98ea5
#
_cell.length_a   1.000
_cell.length_b   1.000
_cell.length_c   1.000
_cell.angle_alpha   90.00
_cell.angle_beta   90.00
_cell.angle_gamma   90.00
#
_symmetry.space_group_name_H-M   'P 1'
#
loop_
_entity.id
_entity.type
_entity.pdbx_description
1 polymer ?
#
loop_
_entity_poly.entity_id
_entity_poly.type
_entity_poly.pdbx_seq_one_letter_code
_entity_poly.pdbx_strand_id
1 'polypeptide(L)'
;MARMTNRKRAQTNKQLWERANNSHRQRWQTLSQKGFDFYLNEQLSKREVDALEEAGMPTFTINRVTPIIEIMKYFVTANNPRWKAVGATGDDVDAAQVHSDIAEYCWYLSNGKSLYSQVALDSLTKGIGYFLVDIDRDDDRGLGEVKFKRIDPYDVYVDPA
;
A
#
# COMPACT_ATOMS: atom_id res chain seq x y z
N MET A 1 -9.46 -22.28 -25.49
CA MET A 1 -9.38 -22.54 -24.03
C MET A 1 -10.78 -22.65 -23.46
N ALA A 2 -11.14 -23.76 -22.78
CA ALA A 2 -12.47 -23.93 -22.21
C ALA A 2 -12.65 -22.96 -21.03
N ARG A 3 -13.78 -22.21 -21.03
CA ARG A 3 -14.13 -21.24 -19.98
C ARG A 3 -14.38 -21.99 -18.67
N MET A 4 -13.58 -21.74 -17.65
CA MET A 4 -13.79 -22.34 -16.33
C MET A 4 -15.18 -22.01 -15.78
N THR A 5 -15.87 -23.00 -15.20
CA THR A 5 -17.16 -22.78 -14.55
C THR A 5 -16.99 -21.92 -13.29
N ASN A 6 -18.00 -21.12 -12.92
CA ASN A 6 -17.96 -20.26 -11.73
C ASN A 6 -17.62 -21.05 -10.46
N ARG A 7 -18.11 -22.30 -10.34
CA ARG A 7 -17.80 -23.18 -9.20
C ARG A 7 -16.29 -23.53 -9.13
N LYS A 8 -15.69 -23.85 -10.28
CA LYS A 8 -14.23 -24.11 -10.34
C LYS A 8 -13.43 -22.87 -9.98
N ARG A 9 -13.81 -21.68 -10.49
CA ARG A 9 -13.16 -20.42 -10.13
C ARG A 9 -13.22 -20.13 -8.65
N ALA A 10 -14.39 -20.26 -8.03
CA ALA A 10 -14.56 -20.06 -6.60
C ALA A 10 -13.69 -21.02 -5.77
N GLN A 11 -13.62 -22.29 -6.18
CA GLN A 11 -12.79 -23.29 -5.52
C GLN A 11 -11.29 -22.99 -5.67
N THR A 12 -10.83 -22.60 -6.85
CA THR A 12 -9.44 -22.18 -7.09
C THR A 12 -9.09 -20.94 -6.26
N ASN A 13 -9.95 -19.92 -6.26
CA ASN A 13 -9.73 -18.70 -5.47
C ASN A 13 -9.66 -19.01 -3.96
N LYS A 14 -10.52 -19.90 -3.47
CA LYS A 14 -10.47 -20.35 -2.08
C LYS A 14 -9.13 -21.02 -1.74
N GLN A 15 -8.66 -21.93 -2.60
CA GLN A 15 -7.37 -22.60 -2.41
C GLN A 15 -6.19 -21.61 -2.45
N LEU A 16 -6.20 -20.65 -3.37
CA LEU A 16 -5.18 -19.60 -3.45
C LEU A 16 -5.18 -18.73 -2.18
N TRP A 17 -6.37 -18.34 -1.71
CA TRP A 17 -6.49 -17.57 -0.47
C TRP A 17 -6.00 -18.36 0.75
N GLU A 18 -6.36 -19.64 0.88
CA GLU A 18 -5.89 -20.49 1.98
C GLU A 18 -4.35 -20.66 1.98
N ARG A 19 -3.74 -20.78 0.80
CA ARG A 19 -2.28 -20.82 0.65
C ARG A 19 -1.61 -19.49 0.99
N ALA A 20 -2.18 -18.39 0.54
CA ALA A 20 -1.66 -17.05 0.79
C ALA A 20 -1.84 -16.60 2.24
N ASN A 21 -2.92 -17.05 2.92
CA ASN A 21 -3.21 -16.73 4.32
C ASN A 21 -2.52 -17.71 5.30
N ASN A 22 -1.22 -17.86 5.13
CA ASN A 22 -0.41 -18.77 5.92
C ASN A 22 0.05 -18.12 7.26
N SER A 23 0.75 -18.91 8.09
CA SER A 23 1.25 -18.48 9.40
C SER A 23 2.21 -17.28 9.32
N HIS A 24 3.00 -17.17 8.25
CA HIS A 24 3.91 -16.04 8.03
C HIS A 24 3.14 -14.74 7.83
N ARG A 25 2.06 -14.79 7.02
CA ARG A 25 1.19 -13.64 6.82
C ARG A 25 0.50 -13.22 8.12
N GLN A 26 -0.05 -14.17 8.86
CA GLN A 26 -0.72 -13.88 10.14
C GLN A 26 0.24 -13.24 11.15
N ARG A 27 1.48 -13.75 11.23
CA ARG A 27 2.52 -13.15 12.06
C ARG A 27 2.86 -11.72 11.61
N TRP A 28 3.01 -11.52 10.29
CA TRP A 28 3.25 -10.18 9.74
C TRP A 28 2.09 -9.23 10.05
N GLN A 29 0.83 -9.66 9.89
CA GLN A 29 -0.34 -8.84 10.23
C GLN A 29 -0.33 -8.42 11.70
N THR A 30 -0.05 -9.34 12.62
CA THR A 30 0.03 -9.04 14.05
C THR A 30 1.14 -8.03 14.36
N LEU A 31 2.31 -8.18 13.75
CA LEU A 31 3.43 -7.27 13.97
C LEU A 31 3.18 -5.89 13.35
N SER A 32 2.62 -5.84 12.16
CA SER A 32 2.33 -4.58 11.46
C SER A 32 1.19 -3.81 12.13
N GLN A 33 0.17 -4.51 12.65
CA GLN A 33 -0.88 -3.87 13.46
C GLN A 33 -0.27 -3.24 14.71
N LYS A 34 0.56 -3.96 15.43
CA LYS A 34 1.26 -3.42 16.60
C LYS A 34 2.13 -2.22 16.24
N GLY A 35 2.83 -2.24 15.11
CA GLY A 35 3.61 -1.10 14.62
C GLY A 35 2.74 0.12 14.33
N PHE A 36 1.57 -0.09 13.75
CA PHE A 36 0.60 0.97 13.49
C PHE A 36 -0.04 1.53 14.77
N ASP A 37 -0.35 0.67 15.75
CA ASP A 37 -0.85 1.09 17.07
C ASP A 37 0.17 1.98 17.78
N PHE A 38 1.46 1.64 17.69
CA PHE A 38 2.54 2.49 18.23
C PHE A 38 2.62 3.84 17.51
N TYR A 39 2.42 3.87 16.20
CA TYR A 39 2.35 5.12 15.45
C TYR A 39 1.17 5.98 15.91
N LEU A 40 -0.01 5.39 16.16
CA LEU A 40 -1.19 6.07 16.67
C LEU A 40 -1.13 6.46 18.17
N ASN A 41 -0.05 6.13 18.88
CA ASN A 41 0.08 6.27 20.32
C ASN A 41 -0.81 5.31 21.14
N GLU A 42 -1.28 4.24 20.54
CA GLU A 42 -2.07 3.18 21.17
C GLU A 42 -1.15 2.04 21.65
N GLN A 43 -0.18 2.38 22.50
CA GLN A 43 0.86 1.45 22.95
C GLN A 43 0.39 0.49 24.03
N LEU A 44 -0.58 0.92 24.83
CA LEU A 44 -1.14 0.15 25.93
C LEU A 44 -2.46 -0.49 25.50
N SER A 45 -2.59 -1.78 25.70
CA SER A 45 -3.87 -2.46 25.54
C SER A 45 -4.84 -2.04 26.66
N LYS A 46 -6.14 -2.16 26.43
CA LYS A 46 -7.16 -1.84 27.45
C LYS A 46 -6.89 -2.56 28.78
N ARG A 47 -6.48 -3.82 28.72
CA ARG A 47 -6.15 -4.62 29.92
C ARG A 47 -4.96 -4.05 30.70
N GLU A 48 -3.95 -3.53 30.00
CA GLU A 48 -2.79 -2.90 30.63
C GLU A 48 -3.17 -1.55 31.24
N VAL A 49 -4.03 -0.77 30.58
CA VAL A 49 -4.58 0.48 31.12
C VAL A 49 -5.35 0.21 32.43
N ASP A 50 -6.31 -0.74 32.38
CA ASP A 50 -7.12 -1.09 33.55
C ASP A 50 -6.23 -1.55 34.72
N ALA A 51 -5.21 -2.37 34.46
CA ALA A 51 -4.28 -2.83 35.51
C ALA A 51 -3.41 -1.71 36.08
N LEU A 52 -3.01 -0.74 35.26
CA LEU A 52 -2.27 0.44 35.74
C LEU A 52 -3.15 1.36 36.60
N GLU A 53 -4.41 1.56 36.18
CA GLU A 53 -5.37 2.35 36.95
C GLU A 53 -5.70 1.69 38.29
N GLU A 54 -5.90 0.38 38.34
CA GLU A 54 -6.08 -0.37 39.58
C GLU A 54 -4.87 -0.26 40.53
N ALA A 55 -3.65 -0.18 39.95
CA ALA A 55 -2.41 0.01 40.69
C ALA A 55 -2.14 1.47 41.08
N GLY A 56 -3.02 2.42 40.70
CA GLY A 56 -2.82 3.85 40.95
C GLY A 56 -1.66 4.46 40.14
N MET A 57 -1.27 3.81 39.02
CA MET A 57 -0.19 4.27 38.16
C MET A 57 -0.73 5.10 36.98
N PRO A 58 0.07 6.06 36.47
CA PRO A 58 -0.34 6.87 35.32
C PRO A 58 -0.41 6.03 34.06
N THR A 59 -1.43 6.27 33.25
CA THR A 59 -1.69 5.55 31.97
C THR A 59 -1.31 6.35 30.72
N PHE A 60 -0.67 7.51 30.88
CA PHE A 60 -0.25 8.31 29.73
C PHE A 60 0.99 7.72 29.06
N THR A 61 1.04 7.82 27.73
CA THR A 61 2.19 7.44 26.89
C THR A 61 2.79 8.67 26.21
N ILE A 62 4.12 8.69 26.07
CA ILE A 62 4.82 9.71 25.30
C ILE A 62 5.16 9.12 23.94
N ASN A 63 4.45 9.55 22.89
CA ASN A 63 4.69 9.05 21.55
C ASN A 63 5.99 9.63 20.97
N ARG A 64 7.00 8.78 20.82
CA ARG A 64 8.26 9.09 20.12
C ARG A 64 8.34 8.46 18.74
N VAL A 65 7.43 7.55 18.42
CA VAL A 65 7.40 6.82 17.15
C VAL A 65 6.89 7.72 16.03
N THR A 66 5.76 8.38 16.24
CA THR A 66 5.15 9.25 15.21
C THR A 66 6.11 10.31 14.68
N PRO A 67 6.84 11.10 15.51
CA PRO A 67 7.76 12.10 14.99
C PRO A 67 8.88 11.49 14.13
N ILE A 68 9.40 10.32 14.52
CA ILE A 68 10.45 9.64 13.76
C ILE A 68 9.90 9.17 12.41
N ILE A 69 8.73 8.52 12.39
CA ILE A 69 8.09 8.05 11.17
C ILE A 69 7.76 9.22 10.24
N GLU A 70 7.25 10.34 10.76
CA GLU A 70 6.94 11.52 9.96
C GLU A 70 8.21 12.13 9.34
N ILE A 71 9.31 12.20 10.07
CA ILE A 71 10.60 12.64 9.54
C ILE A 71 11.09 11.68 8.45
N MET A 72 11.05 10.38 8.68
CA MET A 72 11.43 9.38 7.66
C MET A 72 10.56 9.48 6.42
N LYS A 73 9.25 9.59 6.60
CA LYS A 73 8.28 9.79 5.51
C LYS A 73 8.63 11.04 4.70
N TYR A 74 8.93 12.15 5.36
CA TYR A 74 9.36 13.37 4.69
C TYR A 74 10.59 13.14 3.81
N PHE A 75 11.64 12.50 4.32
CA PHE A 75 12.85 12.23 3.54
C PHE A 75 12.59 11.29 2.36
N VAL A 76 11.79 10.26 2.54
CA VAL A 76 11.42 9.33 1.46
C VAL A 76 10.61 10.03 0.38
N THR A 77 9.70 10.93 0.77
CA THR A 77 8.77 11.60 -0.16
C THR A 77 9.25 12.97 -0.64
N ALA A 78 10.41 13.45 -0.19
CA ALA A 78 10.97 14.73 -0.61
C ALA A 78 11.19 14.81 -2.12
N ASN A 79 11.56 13.69 -2.73
CA ASN A 79 11.72 13.57 -4.18
C ASN A 79 10.52 12.78 -4.75
N ASN A 80 9.75 13.42 -5.62
CA ASN A 80 8.68 12.72 -6.33
C ASN A 80 9.28 11.69 -7.30
N PRO A 81 8.74 10.48 -7.35
CA PRO A 81 9.12 9.52 -8.38
C PRO A 81 8.80 10.10 -9.77
N ARG A 82 9.70 9.89 -10.70
CA ARG A 82 9.53 10.28 -12.10
C ARG A 82 9.57 9.03 -12.97
N TRP A 83 8.69 8.99 -13.93
CA TRP A 83 8.60 7.91 -14.89
C TRP A 83 9.32 8.33 -16.17
N LYS A 84 10.21 7.50 -16.66
CA LYS A 84 10.90 7.73 -17.91
C LYS A 84 10.88 6.47 -18.76
N ALA A 85 10.23 6.54 -19.91
CA ALA A 85 10.39 5.53 -20.92
C ALA A 85 11.70 5.76 -21.66
N VAL A 86 12.36 4.68 -22.06
CA VAL A 86 13.61 4.71 -22.81
C VAL A 86 13.36 3.95 -24.12
N GLY A 87 13.66 4.58 -25.26
CA GLY A 87 13.57 3.93 -26.56
C GLY A 87 14.55 2.76 -26.66
N ALA A 88 14.11 1.66 -27.24
CA ALA A 88 14.98 0.51 -27.52
C ALA A 88 15.92 0.75 -28.69
N THR A 89 15.48 1.57 -29.64
CA THR A 89 16.22 1.96 -30.85
C THR A 89 16.25 3.49 -31.01
N GLY A 90 17.11 4.02 -31.86
CA GLY A 90 17.21 5.47 -32.09
C GLY A 90 15.95 6.10 -32.66
N ASP A 91 15.13 5.30 -33.36
CA ASP A 91 13.87 5.76 -33.99
C ASP A 91 12.69 5.82 -33.00
N ASP A 92 12.85 5.25 -31.80
CA ASP A 92 11.80 5.18 -30.77
C ASP A 92 11.88 6.34 -29.74
N VAL A 93 12.78 7.28 -29.91
CA VAL A 93 13.04 8.35 -28.91
C VAL A 93 11.81 9.24 -28.73
N ASP A 94 11.17 9.64 -29.82
CA ASP A 94 9.97 10.50 -29.77
C ASP A 94 8.79 9.75 -29.14
N ALA A 95 8.61 8.47 -29.47
CA ALA A 95 7.60 7.62 -28.86
C ALA A 95 7.85 7.43 -27.36
N ALA A 96 9.10 7.24 -26.94
CA ALA A 96 9.48 7.12 -25.52
C ALA A 96 9.19 8.42 -24.76
N GLN A 97 9.41 9.59 -25.37
CA GLN A 97 9.04 10.86 -24.73
C GLN A 97 7.53 10.96 -24.52
N VAL A 98 6.72 10.64 -25.51
CA VAL A 98 5.24 10.63 -25.41
C VAL A 98 4.78 9.69 -24.28
N HIS A 99 5.37 8.49 -24.20
CA HIS A 99 5.04 7.55 -23.11
C HIS A 99 5.42 8.07 -21.73
N SER A 100 6.54 8.79 -21.63
CA SER A 100 6.95 9.44 -20.37
C SER A 100 5.94 10.52 -19.95
N ASP A 101 5.51 11.35 -20.89
CA ASP A 101 4.55 12.43 -20.66
C ASP A 101 3.17 11.89 -20.26
N ILE A 102 2.71 10.80 -20.91
CA ILE A 102 1.47 10.10 -20.52
C ILE A 102 1.56 9.56 -19.10
N ALA A 103 2.67 8.91 -18.75
CA ALA A 103 2.85 8.36 -17.40
C ALA A 103 2.86 9.47 -16.33
N GLU A 104 3.50 10.60 -16.60
CA GLU A 104 3.51 11.76 -15.70
C GLU A 104 2.11 12.39 -15.58
N TYR A 105 1.36 12.48 -16.67
CA TYR A 105 -0.03 12.94 -16.70
C TYR A 105 -0.94 12.04 -15.84
N CYS A 106 -0.88 10.71 -16.02
CA CYS A 106 -1.66 9.75 -15.22
C CYS A 106 -1.32 9.85 -13.74
N TRP A 107 -0.03 10.05 -13.41
CA TRP A 107 0.44 10.27 -12.04
C TRP A 107 -0.15 11.54 -11.43
N TYR A 108 -0.15 12.64 -12.17
CA TYR A 108 -0.72 13.91 -11.76
C TYR A 108 -2.23 13.80 -11.52
N LEU A 109 -2.99 13.23 -12.46
CA LEU A 109 -4.44 13.03 -12.35
C LEU A 109 -4.82 12.17 -11.13
N SER A 110 -4.00 11.17 -10.82
CA SER A 110 -4.20 10.29 -9.67
C SER A 110 -3.80 10.93 -8.33
N ASN A 111 -3.39 12.19 -8.29
CA ASN A 111 -2.80 12.83 -7.11
C ASN A 111 -1.62 12.01 -6.54
N GLY A 112 -0.73 11.59 -7.43
CA GLY A 112 0.35 10.64 -7.16
C GLY A 112 1.25 11.02 -5.99
N LYS A 113 1.50 12.32 -5.77
CA LYS A 113 2.28 12.79 -4.62
C LYS A 113 1.62 12.42 -3.28
N SER A 114 0.32 12.59 -3.16
CA SER A 114 -0.43 12.22 -1.95
C SER A 114 -0.45 10.70 -1.76
N LEU A 115 -0.70 9.95 -2.86
CA LEU A 115 -0.65 8.50 -2.85
C LEU A 115 0.72 7.97 -2.43
N TYR A 116 1.80 8.58 -2.95
CA TYR A 116 3.16 8.19 -2.60
C TYR A 116 3.44 8.38 -1.10
N SER A 117 2.99 9.50 -0.53
CA SER A 117 3.11 9.75 0.91
C SER A 117 2.35 8.71 1.75
N GLN A 118 1.16 8.31 1.30
CA GLN A 118 0.36 7.28 2.00
C GLN A 118 1.01 5.89 1.90
N VAL A 119 1.51 5.51 0.72
CA VAL A 119 2.20 4.23 0.52
C VAL A 119 3.53 4.19 1.28
N ALA A 120 4.24 5.31 1.36
CA ALA A 120 5.44 5.44 2.18
C ALA A 120 5.13 5.25 3.67
N LEU A 121 4.03 5.81 4.17
CA LEU A 121 3.57 5.60 5.54
C LEU A 121 3.23 4.12 5.80
N ASP A 122 2.49 3.47 4.89
CA ASP A 122 2.22 2.03 5.00
C ASP A 122 3.52 1.22 5.06
N SER A 123 4.48 1.54 4.19
CA SER A 123 5.78 0.86 4.15
C SER A 123 6.57 1.04 5.45
N LEU A 124 6.56 2.24 6.04
CA LEU A 124 7.27 2.55 7.29
C LEU A 124 6.59 1.93 8.52
N THR A 125 5.27 1.83 8.53
CA THR A 125 4.51 1.33 9.70
C THR A 125 4.19 -0.16 9.61
N LYS A 126 3.86 -0.66 8.40
CA LYS A 126 3.44 -2.05 8.16
C LYS A 126 4.54 -2.90 7.52
N GLY A 127 5.67 -2.27 7.11
CA GLY A 127 6.81 -2.92 6.46
C GLY A 127 6.67 -3.09 4.95
N ILE A 128 5.49 -2.81 4.37
CA ILE A 128 5.24 -2.90 2.93
C ILE A 128 4.13 -1.92 2.54
N GLY A 129 4.21 -1.38 1.33
CA GLY A 129 3.18 -0.53 0.74
C GLY A 129 2.95 -0.89 -0.73
N TYR A 130 1.72 -0.74 -1.22
CA TYR A 130 1.33 -1.14 -2.57
C TYR A 130 0.68 -0.01 -3.35
N PHE A 131 1.11 0.11 -4.61
CA PHE A 131 0.39 0.84 -5.64
C PHE A 131 -0.34 -0.16 -6.55
N LEU A 132 -1.56 0.15 -6.91
CA LEU A 132 -2.26 -0.48 -8.02
C LEU A 132 -2.30 0.50 -9.18
N VAL A 133 -1.95 0.04 -10.36
CA VAL A 133 -2.23 0.74 -11.62
C VAL A 133 -3.41 0.03 -12.26
N ASP A 134 -4.50 0.76 -12.46
CA ASP A 134 -5.77 0.22 -12.95
C ASP A 134 -6.38 1.17 -13.99
N ILE A 135 -7.30 0.65 -14.80
CA ILE A 135 -8.08 1.44 -15.75
C ILE A 135 -9.46 1.68 -15.15
N ASP A 136 -9.73 2.94 -14.80
CA ASP A 136 -11.07 3.36 -14.39
C ASP A 136 -11.96 3.51 -15.64
N ARG A 137 -12.84 2.53 -15.84
CA ARG A 137 -13.65 2.42 -17.06
C ARG A 137 -14.82 3.40 -17.11
N ASP A 138 -15.17 3.98 -15.97
CA ASP A 138 -16.28 4.93 -15.87
C ASP A 138 -15.85 6.37 -16.13
N ASP A 139 -14.54 6.60 -16.15
CA ASP A 139 -13.96 7.91 -16.44
C ASP A 139 -13.82 8.17 -17.95
N ASP A 140 -13.54 9.42 -18.31
CA ASP A 140 -13.43 9.90 -19.69
C ASP A 140 -14.59 9.43 -20.59
N ARG A 141 -15.84 9.62 -20.11
CA ARG A 141 -17.08 9.27 -20.81
C ARG A 141 -17.17 7.80 -21.23
N GLY A 142 -16.54 6.90 -20.46
CA GLY A 142 -16.54 5.47 -20.70
C GLY A 142 -15.40 4.98 -21.61
N LEU A 143 -14.47 5.84 -22.01
CA LEU A 143 -13.24 5.44 -22.71
C LEU A 143 -12.23 4.78 -21.76
N GLY A 144 -12.30 5.15 -20.49
CA GLY A 144 -11.43 4.66 -19.45
C GLY A 144 -10.15 5.49 -19.29
N GLU A 145 -9.72 5.66 -18.06
CA GLU A 145 -8.51 6.39 -17.72
C GLU A 145 -7.60 5.57 -16.82
N VAL A 146 -6.29 5.62 -17.07
CA VAL A 146 -5.30 4.94 -16.23
C VAL A 146 -5.11 5.72 -14.93
N LYS A 147 -5.35 5.06 -13.80
CA LYS A 147 -5.21 5.65 -12.48
C LYS A 147 -4.30 4.84 -11.57
N PHE A 148 -3.56 5.57 -10.75
CA PHE A 148 -2.84 5.00 -9.63
C PHE A 148 -3.75 5.01 -8.39
N LYS A 149 -3.78 3.90 -7.67
CA LYS A 149 -4.54 3.75 -6.43
C LYS A 149 -3.65 3.16 -5.34
N ARG A 150 -3.82 3.60 -4.10
CA ARG A 150 -3.24 2.90 -2.95
C ARG A 150 -4.10 1.72 -2.59
N ILE A 151 -3.49 0.58 -2.31
CA ILE A 151 -4.18 -0.58 -1.71
C ILE A 151 -3.61 -0.79 -0.31
N ASP A 152 -4.51 -1.04 0.66
CA ASP A 152 -4.07 -1.40 1.99
C ASP A 152 -3.30 -2.73 1.95
N PRO A 153 -2.09 -2.82 2.52
CA PRO A 153 -1.33 -4.06 2.56
C PRO A 153 -2.07 -5.26 3.14
N TYR A 154 -3.06 -5.02 4.00
CA TYR A 154 -3.88 -6.10 4.55
C TYR A 154 -4.82 -6.75 3.53
N ASP A 155 -5.17 -6.04 2.46
CA ASP A 155 -6.04 -6.55 1.40
C ASP A 155 -5.29 -7.27 0.28
N VAL A 156 -3.94 -7.18 0.27
CA VAL A 156 -3.10 -7.82 -0.76
C VAL A 156 -2.66 -9.21 -0.30
N TYR A 157 -2.96 -10.22 -1.12
CA TYR A 157 -2.57 -11.60 -0.92
C TYR A 157 -1.60 -12.02 -2.02
N VAL A 158 -0.35 -12.28 -1.65
CA VAL A 158 0.68 -12.74 -2.58
C VAL A 158 0.67 -14.27 -2.60
N ASP A 159 0.63 -14.85 -3.81
CA ASP A 159 0.74 -16.32 -3.96
C ASP A 159 2.14 -16.76 -3.51
N PRO A 160 2.24 -17.61 -2.49
CA PRO A 160 3.51 -18.21 -2.14
C PRO A 160 3.85 -19.24 -3.22
N ALA A 161 4.78 -18.88 -4.11
CA ALA A 161 5.30 -19.78 -5.15
C ALA A 161 6.05 -20.98 -4.56
#